data_b631a7bd7fdf259c072129a8ea62eee5
#
_entry.id   b631a7bd7fdf259c072129a8ea62eee5
#
_cell.length_a   1.000
_cell.length_b   1.000
_cell.length_c   1.000
_cell.angle_alpha   90.00
_cell.angle_beta   90.00
_cell.angle_gamma   90.00
#
_symmetry.space_group_name_H-M   'P 1'
#
loop_
_entity.id
_entity.type
_entity.pdbx_description
1 polymer ?
#
loop_
_entity_poly.entity_id
_entity_poly.type
_entity_poly.pdbx_seq_one_letter_code
_entity_poly.pdbx_strand_id
1 'polypeptide(L)'
;MAGISIENDQDQARENMVLGQLIANRIGDPAMLRAIGGVKRELFLPERLKGRAYADESFRIDAGRVMFSPRILANLLLAAELRPDDFVLNVKSGTGYSAAVMAGMTRAVVAIDADATLCETAQQIMIDSEIDNVAVLNSDPAAGFAAQAPFDAIFIDGIVSKIPDALPEQLAENGRLVCVVAPAGGAAGRAVKVVRKNGGLSFTTPFDLDIGGLTGANPDKNFIFEAVS
;
A
#
# COMPACT_ATOMS: atom_id res chain seq x y z
N MET A 1 -18.13 -29.19 9.67
CA MET A 1 -18.42 -29.09 8.22
C MET A 1 -18.64 -27.68 7.70
N ALA A 2 -18.88 -26.65 8.52
CA ALA A 2 -19.07 -25.26 8.07
C ALA A 2 -17.78 -24.56 7.62
N GLY A 3 -16.60 -24.95 8.12
CA GLY A 3 -15.33 -24.29 7.81
C GLY A 3 -14.84 -24.47 6.36
N ILE A 4 -15.04 -25.65 5.77
CA ILE A 4 -14.58 -25.96 4.41
C ILE A 4 -15.37 -25.17 3.35
N SER A 5 -16.66 -24.86 3.59
CA SER A 5 -17.50 -24.13 2.65
C SER A 5 -17.11 -22.63 2.58
N ILE A 6 -16.77 -22.01 3.71
CA ILE A 6 -16.43 -20.57 3.76
C ILE A 6 -15.07 -20.28 3.14
N GLU A 7 -14.09 -21.16 3.37
CA GLU A 7 -12.75 -20.99 2.79
C GLU A 7 -12.77 -21.13 1.27
N ASN A 8 -13.56 -22.07 0.76
CA ASN A 8 -13.74 -22.27 -0.68
C ASN A 8 -14.44 -21.04 -1.34
N ASP A 9 -15.38 -20.40 -0.64
CA ASP A 9 -16.06 -19.20 -1.12
C ASP A 9 -15.12 -17.99 -1.17
N GLN A 10 -14.20 -17.84 -0.22
CA GLN A 10 -13.21 -16.76 -0.20
C GLN A 10 -12.15 -16.95 -1.30
N ASP A 11 -11.69 -18.16 -1.53
CA ASP A 11 -10.74 -18.47 -2.61
C ASP A 11 -11.34 -18.18 -3.98
N GLN A 12 -12.59 -18.59 -4.22
CA GLN A 12 -13.31 -18.25 -5.45
C GLN A 12 -13.53 -16.75 -5.61
N ALA A 13 -13.87 -16.04 -4.52
CA ALA A 13 -14.03 -14.59 -4.56
C ALA A 13 -12.70 -13.88 -4.92
N ARG A 14 -11.56 -14.40 -4.43
CA ARG A 14 -10.21 -13.89 -4.75
C ARG A 14 -9.87 -14.10 -6.23
N GLU A 15 -10.15 -15.26 -6.77
CA GLU A 15 -9.98 -15.54 -8.21
C GLU A 15 -10.85 -14.62 -9.07
N ASN A 16 -12.13 -14.46 -8.70
CA ASN A 16 -13.05 -13.58 -9.39
C ASN A 16 -12.61 -12.10 -9.33
N MET A 17 -12.00 -11.67 -8.21
CA MET A 17 -11.40 -10.33 -8.09
C MET A 17 -10.26 -10.15 -9.11
N VAL A 18 -9.35 -11.09 -9.23
CA VAL A 18 -8.24 -11.01 -10.20
C VAL A 18 -8.78 -10.97 -11.63
N LEU A 19 -9.70 -11.84 -11.98
CA LEU A 19 -10.26 -11.92 -13.33
C LEU A 19 -11.13 -10.70 -13.67
N GLY A 20 -12.07 -10.36 -12.79
CA GLY A 20 -13.11 -9.36 -13.04
C GLY A 20 -12.70 -7.92 -12.75
N GLN A 21 -11.75 -7.70 -11.84
CA GLN A 21 -11.36 -6.35 -11.44
C GLN A 21 -9.98 -5.95 -11.95
N LEU A 22 -9.04 -6.88 -12.11
CA LEU A 22 -7.70 -6.57 -12.59
C LEU A 22 -7.57 -6.85 -14.08
N ILE A 23 -7.70 -8.08 -14.53
CA ILE A 23 -7.52 -8.45 -15.95
C ILE A 23 -8.54 -7.74 -16.84
N ALA A 24 -9.81 -7.68 -16.42
CA ALA A 24 -10.86 -6.97 -17.16
C ALA A 24 -10.56 -5.46 -17.34
N ASN A 25 -9.81 -4.85 -16.42
CA ASN A 25 -9.34 -3.46 -16.48
C ASN A 25 -7.93 -3.32 -17.09
N ARG A 26 -7.47 -4.33 -17.85
CA ARG A 26 -6.17 -4.34 -18.57
C ARG A 26 -4.94 -4.29 -17.66
N ILE A 27 -5.09 -4.68 -16.42
CA ILE A 27 -3.97 -4.88 -15.49
C ILE A 27 -3.46 -6.30 -15.75
N GLY A 28 -2.36 -6.43 -16.49
CA GLY A 28 -1.90 -7.71 -17.03
C GLY A 28 -0.50 -8.11 -16.61
N ASP A 29 0.16 -7.40 -15.67
CA ASP A 29 1.47 -7.82 -15.17
C ASP A 29 1.39 -9.16 -14.42
N PRO A 30 2.04 -10.25 -14.92
CA PRO A 30 1.86 -11.57 -14.33
C PRO A 30 2.41 -11.72 -12.92
N ALA A 31 3.48 -10.99 -12.57
CA ALA A 31 4.07 -11.05 -11.23
C ALA A 31 3.12 -10.41 -10.23
N MET A 32 2.58 -9.24 -10.56
CA MET A 32 1.61 -8.53 -9.73
C MET A 32 0.29 -9.31 -9.58
N LEU A 33 -0.25 -9.89 -10.67
CA LEU A 33 -1.48 -10.70 -10.60
C LEU A 33 -1.30 -11.91 -9.69
N ARG A 34 -0.13 -12.58 -9.74
CA ARG A 34 0.20 -13.67 -8.80
C ARG A 34 0.31 -13.17 -7.37
N ALA A 35 0.99 -12.04 -7.14
CA ALA A 35 1.17 -11.48 -5.81
C ALA A 35 -0.18 -11.08 -5.18
N ILE A 36 -1.02 -10.33 -5.89
CA ILE A 36 -2.36 -9.93 -5.40
C ILE A 36 -3.26 -11.17 -5.21
N GLY A 37 -3.24 -12.11 -6.16
CA GLY A 37 -4.04 -13.34 -6.10
C GLY A 37 -3.55 -14.34 -5.05
N GLY A 38 -2.29 -14.26 -4.62
CA GLY A 38 -1.70 -15.13 -3.61
C GLY A 38 -1.97 -14.69 -2.17
N VAL A 39 -2.32 -13.42 -1.95
CA VAL A 39 -2.53 -12.87 -0.60
C VAL A 39 -4.00 -12.92 -0.20
N LYS A 40 -4.32 -13.55 0.92
CA LYS A 40 -5.66 -13.62 1.50
C LYS A 40 -6.03 -12.26 2.13
N ARG A 41 -6.68 -11.39 1.33
CA ARG A 41 -6.98 -10.00 1.68
C ARG A 41 -7.85 -9.87 2.94
N GLU A 42 -8.75 -10.82 3.19
CA GLU A 42 -9.61 -10.86 4.37
C GLU A 42 -8.86 -10.96 5.70
N LEU A 43 -7.63 -11.50 5.70
CA LEU A 43 -6.82 -11.58 6.91
C LEU A 43 -6.39 -10.20 7.42
N PHE A 44 -6.29 -9.23 6.55
CA PHE A 44 -5.83 -7.86 6.82
C PHE A 44 -6.99 -6.90 7.15
N LEU A 45 -8.22 -7.39 7.19
CA LEU A 45 -9.42 -6.59 7.46
C LEU A 45 -10.02 -6.94 8.83
N PRO A 46 -10.59 -5.94 9.52
CA PRO A 46 -11.39 -6.21 10.71
C PRO A 46 -12.60 -7.08 10.36
N GLU A 47 -13.07 -7.89 11.32
CA GLU A 47 -14.11 -8.90 11.14
C GLU A 47 -15.34 -8.38 10.38
N ARG A 48 -15.80 -7.15 10.72
CA ARG A 48 -16.95 -6.50 10.07
C ARG A 48 -16.81 -6.28 8.56
N LEU A 49 -15.59 -6.35 8.02
CA LEU A 49 -15.29 -6.09 6.60
C LEU A 49 -14.87 -7.34 5.83
N LYS A 50 -14.56 -8.45 6.49
CA LYS A 50 -14.05 -9.66 5.84
C LYS A 50 -14.97 -10.21 4.75
N GLY A 51 -16.28 -10.17 4.95
CA GLY A 51 -17.26 -10.62 3.94
C GLY A 51 -17.27 -9.79 2.64
N ARG A 52 -16.62 -8.62 2.64
CA ARG A 52 -16.49 -7.72 1.47
C ARG A 52 -15.06 -7.59 0.99
N ALA A 53 -14.13 -8.40 1.50
CA ALA A 53 -12.70 -8.29 1.26
C ALA A 53 -12.33 -8.16 -0.23
N TYR A 54 -13.06 -8.84 -1.08
CA TYR A 54 -12.81 -8.93 -2.52
C TYR A 54 -13.71 -8.01 -3.38
N ALA A 55 -14.47 -7.11 -2.75
CA ALA A 55 -15.18 -6.06 -3.50
C ALA A 55 -14.18 -5.02 -4.07
N ASP A 56 -14.51 -4.42 -5.24
CA ASP A 56 -13.69 -3.33 -5.82
C ASP A 56 -13.96 -2.01 -5.08
N GLU A 57 -13.68 -2.03 -3.78
CA GLU A 57 -13.81 -0.86 -2.92
C GLU A 57 -12.63 -0.73 -1.96
N SER A 58 -12.37 0.50 -1.56
CA SER A 58 -11.37 0.81 -0.54
C SER A 58 -12.04 0.84 0.84
N PHE A 59 -11.34 0.34 1.84
CA PHE A 59 -11.85 0.26 3.21
C PHE A 59 -11.12 1.21 4.13
N ARG A 60 -11.86 1.85 5.03
CA ARG A 60 -11.28 2.42 6.23
C ARG A 60 -11.11 1.30 7.25
N ILE A 61 -9.87 1.09 7.64
CA ILE A 61 -9.51 0.18 8.72
C ILE A 61 -9.25 0.99 10.00
N ASP A 62 -8.83 0.32 11.05
CA ASP A 62 -8.63 0.96 12.35
C ASP A 62 -7.52 2.02 12.32
N ALA A 63 -7.48 2.90 13.30
CA ALA A 63 -6.55 4.03 13.41
C ALA A 63 -6.52 4.98 12.18
N GLY A 64 -7.62 5.04 11.41
CA GLY A 64 -7.74 5.93 10.24
C GLY A 64 -6.91 5.49 9.04
N ARG A 65 -6.42 4.27 9.01
CA ARG A 65 -5.75 3.70 7.84
C ARG A 65 -6.74 3.32 6.75
N VAL A 66 -6.28 3.36 5.51
CA VAL A 66 -7.05 3.00 4.33
C VAL A 66 -6.39 1.80 3.66
N MET A 67 -7.16 0.75 3.43
CA MET A 67 -6.79 -0.31 2.51
C MET A 67 -7.42 -0.02 1.15
N PHE A 68 -6.62 0.28 0.16
CA PHE A 68 -7.11 0.57 -1.19
C PHE A 68 -7.83 -0.61 -1.82
N SER A 69 -8.77 -0.32 -2.75
CA SER A 69 -9.38 -1.36 -3.56
C SER A 69 -8.30 -2.12 -4.36
N PRO A 70 -8.58 -3.37 -4.77
CA PRO A 70 -7.62 -4.16 -5.54
C PRO A 70 -7.13 -3.42 -6.78
N ARG A 71 -8.03 -2.75 -7.50
CA ARG A 71 -7.71 -2.00 -8.71
C ARG A 71 -6.86 -0.76 -8.45
N ILE A 72 -7.15 0.01 -7.39
CA ILE A 72 -6.33 1.18 -7.02
C ILE A 72 -4.93 0.72 -6.62
N LEU A 73 -4.81 -0.28 -5.74
CA LEU A 73 -3.52 -0.83 -5.34
C LEU A 73 -2.71 -1.29 -6.56
N ALA A 74 -3.32 -2.07 -7.46
CA ALA A 74 -2.64 -2.56 -8.64
C ALA A 74 -2.11 -1.43 -9.55
N ASN A 75 -2.89 -0.35 -9.76
CA ASN A 75 -2.43 0.80 -10.53
C ASN A 75 -1.28 1.56 -9.83
N LEU A 76 -1.30 1.66 -8.51
CA LEU A 76 -0.19 2.26 -7.75
C LEU A 76 1.08 1.38 -7.83
N LEU A 77 0.94 0.06 -7.78
CA LEU A 77 2.06 -0.88 -7.95
C LEU A 77 2.62 -0.84 -9.37
N LEU A 78 1.77 -0.68 -10.40
CA LEU A 78 2.23 -0.43 -11.77
C LEU A 78 3.06 0.86 -11.87
N ALA A 79 2.58 1.94 -11.23
CA ALA A 79 3.33 3.20 -11.19
C ALA A 79 4.66 3.07 -10.42
N ALA A 80 4.70 2.19 -9.41
CA ALA A 80 5.91 1.90 -8.64
C ALA A 80 6.95 1.11 -9.44
N GLU A 81 6.58 0.41 -10.52
CA GLU A 81 7.50 -0.37 -11.37
C GLU A 81 8.42 -1.29 -10.55
N LEU A 82 7.84 -2.04 -9.61
CA LEU A 82 8.59 -2.89 -8.69
C LEU A 82 9.37 -3.97 -9.43
N ARG A 83 10.56 -4.31 -8.91
CA ARG A 83 11.48 -5.29 -9.47
C ARG A 83 11.83 -6.36 -8.44
N PRO A 84 12.17 -7.58 -8.87
CA PRO A 84 12.49 -8.68 -7.94
C PRO A 84 13.64 -8.39 -6.96
N ASP A 85 14.58 -7.55 -7.34
CA ASP A 85 15.74 -7.20 -6.50
C ASP A 85 15.50 -5.97 -5.61
N ASP A 86 14.34 -5.32 -5.70
CA ASP A 86 14.07 -4.10 -4.94
C ASP A 86 14.03 -4.36 -3.43
N PHE A 87 14.58 -3.40 -2.70
CA PHE A 87 14.39 -3.22 -1.27
C PHE A 87 13.38 -2.09 -1.05
N VAL A 88 12.25 -2.41 -0.45
CA VAL A 88 11.07 -1.53 -0.41
C VAL A 88 10.82 -1.03 1.01
N LEU A 89 10.49 0.27 1.15
CA LEU A 89 9.88 0.84 2.35
C LEU A 89 8.38 1.04 2.12
N ASN A 90 7.56 0.37 2.91
CA ASN A 90 6.12 0.59 2.95
C ASN A 90 5.77 1.44 4.17
N VAL A 91 5.30 2.65 3.93
CA VAL A 91 4.99 3.65 4.95
C VAL A 91 3.49 3.69 5.22
N LYS A 92 3.09 3.83 6.49
CA LYS A 92 1.68 3.75 6.96
C LYS A 92 1.04 2.41 6.61
N SER A 93 1.78 1.35 6.78
CA SER A 93 1.44 0.00 6.31
C SER A 93 0.14 -0.57 6.89
N GLY A 94 -0.38 0.01 7.99
CA GLY A 94 -1.58 -0.49 8.66
C GLY A 94 -1.43 -1.95 9.07
N THR A 95 -2.38 -2.78 8.65
CA THR A 95 -2.33 -4.24 8.88
C THR A 95 -1.40 -4.99 7.91
N GLY A 96 -0.74 -4.30 6.96
CA GLY A 96 0.33 -4.87 6.13
C GLY A 96 -0.10 -5.51 4.81
N TYR A 97 -1.32 -5.30 4.32
CA TYR A 97 -1.77 -5.93 3.07
C TYR A 97 -0.88 -5.58 1.86
N SER A 98 -0.59 -4.29 1.66
CA SER A 98 0.27 -3.86 0.56
C SER A 98 1.69 -4.39 0.70
N ALA A 99 2.21 -4.47 1.95
CA ALA A 99 3.52 -5.06 2.23
C ALA A 99 3.57 -6.55 1.84
N ALA A 100 2.53 -7.32 2.20
CA ALA A 100 2.41 -8.73 1.83
C ALA A 100 2.36 -8.94 0.30
N VAL A 101 1.62 -8.08 -0.41
CA VAL A 101 1.58 -8.13 -1.89
C VAL A 101 2.95 -7.78 -2.49
N MET A 102 3.60 -6.71 -2.01
CA MET A 102 4.92 -6.31 -2.49
C MET A 102 6.00 -7.35 -2.20
N ALA A 103 5.89 -8.08 -1.08
CA ALA A 103 6.78 -9.18 -0.75
C ALA A 103 6.83 -10.27 -1.83
N GLY A 104 5.69 -10.55 -2.49
CA GLY A 104 5.61 -11.49 -3.62
C GLY A 104 6.24 -10.98 -4.93
N MET A 105 6.69 -9.72 -4.97
CA MET A 105 7.21 -9.05 -6.16
C MET A 105 8.65 -8.55 -6.00
N THR A 106 9.18 -8.50 -4.78
CA THR A 106 10.43 -7.82 -4.44
C THR A 106 11.30 -8.67 -3.52
N ARG A 107 12.56 -8.26 -3.35
CA ARG A 107 13.53 -8.96 -2.49
C ARG A 107 13.13 -8.90 -1.02
N ALA A 108 12.76 -7.73 -0.52
CA ALA A 108 12.37 -7.52 0.88
C ALA A 108 11.59 -6.22 1.06
N VAL A 109 10.73 -6.19 2.08
CA VAL A 109 9.91 -5.04 2.45
C VAL A 109 10.15 -4.69 3.92
N VAL A 110 10.41 -3.42 4.20
CA VAL A 110 10.30 -2.84 5.54
C VAL A 110 8.95 -2.12 5.61
N ALA A 111 8.06 -2.58 6.46
CA ALA A 111 6.74 -1.99 6.65
C ALA A 111 6.73 -1.21 7.96
N ILE A 112 6.40 0.08 7.92
CA ILE A 112 6.36 0.92 9.12
C ILE A 112 4.98 1.53 9.34
N ASP A 113 4.57 1.59 10.60
CA ASP A 113 3.39 2.30 11.04
C ASP A 113 3.61 2.93 12.43
N ALA A 114 2.91 4.03 12.73
CA ALA A 114 2.97 4.69 14.03
C ALA A 114 2.12 3.97 15.09
N ASP A 115 1.16 3.14 14.68
CA ASP A 115 0.28 2.40 15.57
C ASP A 115 0.88 1.03 15.91
N ALA A 116 1.31 0.85 17.15
CA ALA A 116 1.94 -0.39 17.61
C ALA A 116 1.00 -1.61 17.51
N THR A 117 -0.30 -1.43 17.75
CA THR A 117 -1.29 -2.52 17.67
C THR A 117 -1.47 -3.00 16.23
N LEU A 118 -1.47 -2.07 15.26
CA LEU A 118 -1.49 -2.44 13.85
C LEU A 118 -0.20 -3.17 13.44
N CYS A 119 0.96 -2.73 13.94
CA CYS A 119 2.22 -3.42 13.69
C CYS A 119 2.23 -4.84 14.26
N GLU A 120 1.77 -5.04 15.49
CA GLU A 120 1.65 -6.37 16.10
C GLU A 120 0.71 -7.27 15.29
N THR A 121 -0.45 -6.73 14.89
CA THR A 121 -1.40 -7.45 14.03
C THR A 121 -0.77 -7.83 12.69
N ALA A 122 -0.09 -6.89 12.04
CA ALA A 122 0.59 -7.14 10.77
C ALA A 122 1.69 -8.20 10.92
N GLN A 123 2.53 -8.13 11.97
CA GLN A 123 3.55 -9.15 12.26
C GLN A 123 2.93 -10.54 12.39
N GLN A 124 1.84 -10.66 13.16
CA GLN A 124 1.18 -11.96 13.34
C GLN A 124 0.64 -12.50 12.01
N ILE A 125 0.02 -11.64 11.18
CA ILE A 125 -0.48 -12.07 9.86
C ILE A 125 0.68 -12.52 8.95
N MET A 126 1.84 -11.84 8.95
CA MET A 126 3.00 -12.28 8.16
C MET A 126 3.48 -13.66 8.60
N ILE A 127 3.55 -13.92 9.92
CA ILE A 127 3.95 -15.22 10.48
C ILE A 127 2.96 -16.31 10.06
N ASP A 128 1.66 -16.09 10.27
CA ASP A 128 0.59 -17.06 9.97
C ASP A 128 0.46 -17.34 8.47
N SER A 129 0.88 -16.39 7.63
CA SER A 129 0.86 -16.49 6.16
C SER A 129 2.21 -16.95 5.58
N GLU A 130 3.19 -17.31 6.41
CA GLU A 130 4.54 -17.75 5.99
C GLU A 130 5.26 -16.73 5.08
N ILE A 131 5.02 -15.41 5.30
CA ILE A 131 5.68 -14.32 4.57
C ILE A 131 6.93 -13.90 5.37
N ASP A 132 8.10 -14.30 4.94
CA ASP A 132 9.37 -14.19 5.67
C ASP A 132 10.25 -13.01 5.25
N ASN A 133 9.92 -12.33 4.14
CA ASN A 133 10.67 -11.20 3.59
C ASN A 133 10.02 -9.83 3.89
N VAL A 134 9.16 -9.73 4.91
CA VAL A 134 8.57 -8.49 5.42
C VAL A 134 8.99 -8.26 6.87
N ALA A 135 9.67 -7.16 7.15
CA ALA A 135 9.92 -6.69 8.52
C ALA A 135 8.92 -5.58 8.88
N VAL A 136 8.07 -5.84 9.86
CA VAL A 136 7.10 -4.83 10.35
C VAL A 136 7.66 -4.15 11.59
N LEU A 137 7.66 -2.81 11.60
CA LEU A 137 8.27 -2.01 12.67
C LEU A 137 7.34 -0.86 13.08
N ASN A 138 7.27 -0.60 14.39
CA ASN A 138 6.63 0.61 14.89
C ASN A 138 7.60 1.79 14.75
N SER A 139 7.28 2.74 13.88
CA SER A 139 8.12 3.91 13.59
C SER A 139 7.26 5.09 13.11
N ASP A 140 7.80 6.30 13.23
CA ASP A 140 7.15 7.50 12.70
C ASP A 140 7.12 7.47 11.16
N PRO A 141 5.95 7.41 10.52
CA PRO A 141 5.84 7.39 9.06
C PRO A 141 6.40 8.64 8.38
N ALA A 142 6.42 9.79 9.06
CA ALA A 142 6.97 11.03 8.50
C ALA A 142 8.49 11.04 8.46
N ALA A 143 9.15 10.36 9.40
CA ALA A 143 10.60 10.20 9.44
C ALA A 143 11.10 9.10 8.48
N GLY A 144 10.21 8.17 8.06
CA GLY A 144 10.62 6.99 7.30
C GLY A 144 11.45 6.01 8.12
N PHE A 145 12.44 5.37 7.50
CA PHE A 145 13.33 4.44 8.19
C PHE A 145 14.80 4.58 7.73
N ALA A 146 15.39 5.72 8.05
CA ALA A 146 16.74 6.10 7.62
C ALA A 146 17.85 5.08 7.99
N ALA A 147 17.62 4.29 9.07
CA ALA A 147 18.59 3.27 9.51
C ALA A 147 18.85 2.16 8.48
N GLN A 148 17.92 1.97 7.54
CA GLN A 148 18.05 0.95 6.47
C GLN A 148 18.04 1.57 5.05
N ALA A 149 18.00 2.90 4.93
CA ALA A 149 18.13 3.57 3.65
C ALA A 149 19.51 3.28 3.01
N PRO A 150 19.64 3.32 1.67
CA PRO A 150 18.64 3.76 0.71
C PRO A 150 17.67 2.64 0.28
N PHE A 151 16.45 3.03 -0.12
CA PHE A 151 15.42 2.13 -0.64
C PHE A 151 15.27 2.27 -2.16
N ASP A 152 15.09 1.15 -2.85
CA ASP A 152 14.82 1.14 -4.30
C ASP A 152 13.41 1.62 -4.60
N ALA A 153 12.45 1.34 -3.71
CA ALA A 153 11.10 1.88 -3.79
C ALA A 153 10.58 2.29 -2.40
N ILE A 154 9.78 3.36 -2.37
CA ILE A 154 9.00 3.77 -1.20
C ILE A 154 7.53 3.80 -1.59
N PHE A 155 6.69 3.09 -0.87
CA PHE A 155 5.25 3.07 -1.08
C PHE A 155 4.55 3.61 0.16
N ILE A 156 3.78 4.70 0.01
CA ILE A 156 2.99 5.26 1.11
C ILE A 156 1.56 4.77 0.98
N ASP A 157 1.11 3.96 1.93
CA ASP A 157 -0.26 3.49 2.01
C ASP A 157 -1.23 4.60 2.44
N GLY A 158 -2.41 4.56 1.84
CA GLY A 158 -3.45 5.54 2.12
C GLY A 158 -3.22 6.89 1.43
N ILE A 159 -3.89 7.90 1.97
CA ILE A 159 -3.93 9.24 1.38
C ILE A 159 -3.14 10.19 2.29
N VAL A 160 -2.25 10.96 1.68
CA VAL A 160 -1.48 12.00 2.38
C VAL A 160 -1.79 13.38 1.81
N SER A 161 -1.67 14.41 2.62
CA SER A 161 -1.84 15.78 2.13
C SER A 161 -0.56 16.33 1.49
N LYS A 162 0.60 15.87 1.98
CA LYS A 162 1.94 16.21 1.47
C LYS A 162 2.84 14.97 1.62
N ILE A 163 3.80 14.79 0.73
CA ILE A 163 4.87 13.81 0.91
C ILE A 163 5.86 14.38 1.93
N PRO A 164 6.16 13.67 3.03
CA PRO A 164 7.19 14.10 3.99
C PRO A 164 8.55 14.23 3.32
N ASP A 165 9.24 15.33 3.59
CA ASP A 165 10.52 15.67 2.93
C ASP A 165 11.62 14.61 3.19
N ALA A 166 11.57 13.93 4.34
CA ALA A 166 12.52 12.87 4.69
C ALA A 166 12.41 11.62 3.83
N LEU A 167 11.24 11.34 3.22
CA LEU A 167 11.04 10.09 2.48
C LEU A 167 11.77 10.08 1.12
N PRO A 168 11.65 11.10 0.26
CA PRO A 168 12.42 11.14 -0.98
C PRO A 168 13.93 11.11 -0.77
N GLU A 169 14.43 11.64 0.37
CA GLU A 169 15.86 11.60 0.70
C GLU A 169 16.39 10.19 0.98
N GLN A 170 15.49 9.26 1.34
CA GLN A 170 15.81 7.84 1.58
C GLN A 170 15.75 6.97 0.31
N LEU A 171 15.46 7.55 -0.86
CA LEU A 171 15.49 6.83 -2.12
C LEU A 171 16.93 6.58 -2.60
N ALA A 172 17.18 5.40 -3.11
CA ALA A 172 18.37 5.09 -3.89
C ALA A 172 18.40 5.91 -5.19
N GLU A 173 19.57 5.99 -5.84
CA GLU A 173 19.65 6.54 -7.20
C GLU A 173 18.79 5.68 -8.15
N ASN A 174 17.95 6.31 -8.96
CA ASN A 174 16.88 5.72 -9.75
C ASN A 174 15.76 5.05 -8.92
N GLY A 175 15.76 5.24 -7.61
CA GLY A 175 14.67 4.83 -6.72
C GLY A 175 13.41 5.66 -6.96
N ARG A 176 12.26 5.09 -6.58
CA ARG A 176 10.95 5.73 -6.81
C ARG A 176 10.06 5.65 -5.59
N LEU A 177 9.32 6.75 -5.35
CA LEU A 177 8.29 6.80 -4.33
C LEU A 177 6.93 6.93 -5.00
N VAL A 178 5.94 6.17 -4.54
CA VAL A 178 4.55 6.24 -5.02
C VAL A 178 3.60 6.43 -3.85
N CYS A 179 2.64 7.34 -4.01
CA CYS A 179 1.61 7.61 -3.01
C CYS A 179 0.37 8.22 -3.66
N VAL A 180 -0.69 8.40 -2.86
CA VAL A 180 -1.87 9.19 -3.21
C VAL A 180 -1.84 10.49 -2.42
N VAL A 181 -1.83 11.61 -3.12
CA VAL A 181 -1.89 12.96 -2.53
C VAL A 181 -3.27 13.55 -2.76
N ALA A 182 -3.87 14.10 -1.70
CA ALA A 182 -5.11 14.86 -1.80
C ALA A 182 -5.16 15.98 -0.76
N PRO A 183 -5.77 17.14 -1.09
CA PRO A 183 -6.00 18.19 -0.11
C PRO A 183 -6.94 17.68 0.99
N ALA A 184 -6.78 18.21 2.20
CA ALA A 184 -7.65 17.88 3.32
C ALA A 184 -9.12 18.17 2.97
N GLY A 185 -10.01 17.17 3.13
CA GLY A 185 -11.43 17.29 2.80
C GLY A 185 -11.76 17.24 1.30
N GLY A 186 -10.77 17.04 0.42
CA GLY A 186 -11.00 16.91 -1.02
C GLY A 186 -11.63 15.56 -1.40
N ALA A 187 -12.49 15.52 -2.40
CA ALA A 187 -13.07 14.29 -2.95
C ALA A 187 -12.18 13.63 -4.02
N ALA A 188 -11.21 14.37 -4.56
CA ALA A 188 -10.28 13.91 -5.58
C ALA A 188 -8.86 13.82 -5.02
N GLY A 189 -8.15 12.75 -5.35
CA GLY A 189 -6.73 12.53 -5.08
C GLY A 189 -5.96 12.31 -6.37
N ARG A 190 -4.65 12.40 -6.28
CA ARG A 190 -3.73 12.12 -7.39
C ARG A 190 -2.70 11.09 -6.97
N ALA A 191 -2.50 10.10 -7.80
CA ALA A 191 -1.30 9.28 -7.68
C ALA A 191 -0.09 10.15 -8.03
N VAL A 192 0.90 10.15 -7.16
CA VAL A 192 2.16 10.87 -7.35
C VAL A 192 3.29 9.87 -7.37
N LYS A 193 4.14 9.96 -8.39
CA LYS A 193 5.40 9.23 -8.47
C LYS A 193 6.56 10.22 -8.41
N VAL A 194 7.46 9.99 -7.49
CA VAL A 194 8.74 10.71 -7.36
C VAL A 194 9.85 9.76 -7.77
N VAL A 195 10.78 10.22 -8.57
CA VAL A 195 11.98 9.46 -8.98
C VAL A 195 13.21 10.26 -8.62
N ARG A 196 14.16 9.64 -7.91
CA ARG A 196 15.51 10.21 -7.70
C ARG A 196 16.35 9.92 -8.92
N LYS A 197 16.92 10.94 -9.54
CA LYS A 197 17.79 10.79 -10.71
C LYS A 197 18.86 11.89 -10.76
N ASN A 198 20.13 11.49 -10.89
CA ASN A 198 21.28 12.41 -10.94
C ASN A 198 21.32 13.37 -9.73
N GLY A 199 20.97 12.87 -8.56
CA GLY A 199 20.90 13.65 -7.32
C GLY A 199 19.70 14.59 -7.20
N GLY A 200 18.84 14.67 -8.22
CA GLY A 200 17.59 15.46 -8.21
C GLY A 200 16.35 14.60 -8.04
N LEU A 201 15.20 15.26 -7.84
CA LEU A 201 13.88 14.63 -7.75
C LEU A 201 13.00 15.06 -8.92
N SER A 202 12.36 14.09 -9.57
CA SER A 202 11.38 14.31 -10.63
C SER A 202 10.00 13.86 -10.16
N PHE A 203 8.98 14.66 -10.39
CA PHE A 203 7.60 14.41 -9.95
C PHE A 203 6.69 14.21 -11.16
N THR A 204 5.87 13.17 -11.13
CA THR A 204 4.83 12.91 -12.13
C THR A 204 3.53 12.51 -11.45
N THR A 205 2.40 12.71 -12.15
CA THR A 205 1.07 12.31 -11.71
C THR A 205 0.51 11.26 -12.67
N PRO A 206 0.75 9.96 -12.44
CA PRO A 206 0.35 8.90 -13.37
C PRO A 206 -1.15 8.84 -13.64
N PHE A 207 -1.98 9.11 -12.64
CA PHE A 207 -3.44 9.12 -12.76
C PHE A 207 -4.12 9.86 -11.60
N ASP A 208 -5.35 10.30 -11.84
CA ASP A 208 -6.23 10.86 -10.82
C ASP A 208 -7.13 9.76 -10.22
N LEU A 209 -7.56 9.95 -8.97
CA LEU A 209 -8.40 9.01 -8.23
C LEU A 209 -9.62 9.72 -7.65
N ASP A 210 -10.78 9.09 -7.76
CA ASP A 210 -11.92 9.43 -6.91
C ASP A 210 -11.71 8.79 -5.52
N ILE A 211 -11.58 9.64 -4.51
CA ILE A 211 -11.42 9.25 -3.12
C ILE A 211 -12.59 9.66 -2.24
N GLY A 212 -13.72 10.06 -2.85
CA GLY A 212 -14.86 10.66 -2.15
C GLY A 212 -15.40 9.85 -0.97
N GLY A 213 -15.40 8.54 -1.03
CA GLY A 213 -15.74 7.67 0.10
C GLY A 213 -14.66 7.54 1.18
N LEU A 214 -13.44 7.98 0.89
CA LEU A 214 -12.27 7.85 1.76
C LEU A 214 -11.91 9.16 2.49
N THR A 215 -12.50 10.29 2.07
CA THR A 215 -12.30 11.60 2.69
C THR A 215 -12.92 11.63 4.07
N GLY A 216 -12.11 11.88 5.07
CA GLY A 216 -12.46 11.84 6.51
C GLY A 216 -11.60 10.81 7.26
N ALA A 217 -10.75 10.06 6.59
CA ALA A 217 -9.51 9.59 7.18
C ALA A 217 -8.75 10.89 7.53
N ASN A 218 -8.71 11.22 8.84
CA ASN A 218 -8.08 12.43 9.33
C ASN A 218 -6.64 12.43 8.78
N PRO A 219 -6.22 13.38 7.92
CA PRO A 219 -4.80 13.48 7.60
C PRO A 219 -4.14 13.69 8.97
N ASP A 220 -3.17 12.86 9.29
CA ASP A 220 -2.44 13.00 10.55
C ASP A 220 -2.08 14.48 10.72
N LYS A 221 -2.34 15.05 11.90
CA LYS A 221 -2.13 16.49 12.17
C LYS A 221 -0.69 16.95 11.87
N ASN A 222 0.22 16.02 11.65
CA ASN A 222 1.61 16.23 11.25
C ASN A 222 1.81 16.33 9.73
N PHE A 223 0.78 16.17 8.91
CA PHE A 223 0.81 16.29 7.46
C PHE A 223 0.04 17.55 7.01
N ILE A 224 0.47 18.73 7.43
CA ILE A 224 -0.14 20.02 7.09
C ILE A 224 0.56 20.59 5.85
N PHE A 225 -0.24 21.03 4.86
CA PHE A 225 0.21 21.75 3.67
C PHE A 225 0.67 23.17 4.02
N GLU A 226 1.89 23.52 3.62
CA GLU A 226 2.15 24.88 3.15
C GLU A 226 2.20 24.81 1.62
N ALA A 227 1.35 25.59 0.97
CA ALA A 227 1.35 25.74 -0.47
C ALA A 227 2.67 26.37 -0.90
N VAL A 228 3.44 25.67 -1.75
CA VAL A 228 4.55 26.29 -2.46
C VAL A 228 3.92 27.13 -3.57
N SER A 229 4.01 28.45 -3.39
CA SER A 229 3.68 29.50 -4.38
C SER A 229 4.68 29.48 -5.53
#